data_95b8c7ec7b5412d8c4d6942decfdb450
#
_entry.id   95b8c7ec7b5412d8c4d6942decfdb450
#
_cell.length_a   1.000
_cell.length_b   1.000
_cell.length_c   1.000
_cell.angle_alpha   90.00
_cell.angle_beta   90.00
_cell.angle_gamma   90.00
#
_symmetry.space_group_name_H-M   'P 1'
#
loop_
_entity.id
_entity.type
_entity.pdbx_description
1 polymer ?
#
loop_
_entity_poly.entity_id
_entity_poly.type
_entity_poly.pdbx_seq_one_letter_code
_entity_poly.pdbx_strand_id
1 'polypeptide(L)'
;MAPKNNWLSGKTSFFTLNPYNNNQTLFRFMKTKNNRRDFIKKSALIGTGFYIVPRHVIGGTGFTAPSDQLVVGAIGAGGKGGSDINNAYNGGKNRVAALCDVDPAMAKNAIERHEGAAFFHDFRKMLDQQKDLDAVTISTPDHTHAIIAHEAMMRNLHVYVQKPLTHTIAEARHLTHLARKQQVVTQMGNQGGSSLGVVKIKEWIGGNAIGDVKKVFIWTNRPVWPQGKGAPEANPSKKPQGLDWDLWLGPASNKDYTPGLHPFDWRGYWEYGTGALGDMGCHLLDVPYKVLNLGYPTGVQCSVANIYSRMWTPDYVPDGCPVASKVTIDFPSKIAGQSGVELEWTDGGITPAIPDEISDYYSASSSGVMMMGSEGIITCTDYGNNPVLFKKGMEPQPFDTSVQGNLDALHNAAWTEACKAGFNSDKHLALTSSFDYAGPFTETVLMGNIAIRSHMLRKENEAGNMEFYGRKKLRWDGENMRITNFEDANQFVTKPYREGWSIPGL
;
A
#
# COMPACT_ATOMS: atom_id res chain seq x y z
N MET A 1 -15.28 -57.64 20.02
CA MET A 1 -14.39 -58.51 20.79
C MET A 1 -13.15 -57.68 21.08
N ALA A 2 -13.08 -57.13 22.27
CA ALA A 2 -11.86 -56.80 23.03
C ALA A 2 -11.29 -58.11 23.59
N PRO A 3 -10.09 -58.20 24.13
CA PRO A 3 -9.60 -57.39 25.21
C PRO A 3 -8.10 -56.99 25.10
N LYS A 4 -7.65 -55.96 25.75
CA LYS A 4 -7.26 -55.76 27.18
C LYS A 4 -5.80 -56.13 27.50
N ASN A 5 -5.14 -55.12 28.05
CA ASN A 5 -4.33 -55.10 29.28
C ASN A 5 -2.86 -55.61 29.14
N ASN A 6 -1.89 -55.14 29.81
CA ASN A 6 -1.66 -54.26 30.98
C ASN A 6 -0.16 -54.34 31.32
N TRP A 7 0.33 -53.26 31.94
CA TRP A 7 1.15 -53.14 33.15
C TRP A 7 2.66 -53.39 33.12
N LEU A 8 3.36 -52.42 33.51
CA LEU A 8 4.07 -52.07 34.75
C LEU A 8 5.59 -52.35 34.81
N SER A 9 6.24 -51.28 35.25
CA SER A 9 7.32 -51.20 36.26
C SER A 9 8.68 -51.79 35.86
N GLY A 10 9.76 -51.24 36.21
CA GLY A 10 10.19 -50.32 37.22
C GLY A 10 11.70 -50.40 37.35
N LYS A 11 12.27 -49.32 37.81
CA LYS A 11 13.39 -49.22 38.73
C LYS A 11 14.84 -49.61 38.32
N THR A 12 15.62 -48.59 38.43
CA THR A 12 16.79 -48.33 39.31
C THR A 12 18.16 -48.75 38.85
N SER A 13 18.95 -47.74 38.67
CA SER A 13 20.16 -47.31 39.36
C SER A 13 21.48 -48.08 39.10
N PHE A 14 22.49 -47.37 38.93
CA PHE A 14 23.75 -47.13 39.64
C PHE A 14 24.96 -46.84 38.71
N PHE A 15 25.52 -45.67 38.92
CA PHE A 15 26.91 -45.24 38.96
C PHE A 15 28.01 -46.02 38.20
N THR A 16 28.79 -45.31 37.45
CA THR A 16 30.21 -45.14 37.69
C THR A 16 30.80 -43.90 37.03
N LEU A 17 31.72 -43.29 37.74
CA LEU A 17 32.37 -42.00 37.55
C LEU A 17 33.62 -42.11 36.64
N ASN A 18 33.84 -41.05 35.81
CA ASN A 18 35.06 -40.24 35.65
C ASN A 18 36.26 -40.82 34.84
N PRO A 19 37.21 -39.96 34.44
CA PRO A 19 37.22 -38.58 34.01
C PRO A 19 38.05 -38.38 32.70
N TYR A 20 37.90 -37.31 31.96
CA TYR A 20 39.01 -36.48 31.49
C TYR A 20 38.51 -35.15 30.89
N ASN A 21 39.17 -34.11 31.35
CA ASN A 21 39.17 -32.71 31.00
C ASN A 21 39.17 -32.43 29.48
N ASN A 22 38.34 -31.49 29.02
CA ASN A 22 38.85 -30.37 28.23
C ASN A 22 37.84 -29.22 28.21
N ASN A 23 38.24 -28.11 28.78
CA ASN A 23 37.63 -26.79 28.71
C ASN A 23 37.48 -26.34 27.24
N GLN A 24 36.24 -26.15 26.79
CA GLN A 24 35.95 -25.16 25.76
C GLN A 24 34.76 -24.35 26.23
N THR A 25 35.06 -23.16 26.71
CA THR A 25 34.15 -22.08 27.05
C THR A 25 33.46 -21.59 25.78
N LEU A 26 32.22 -21.98 25.58
CA LEU A 26 31.36 -21.42 24.56
C LEU A 26 30.99 -19.98 24.99
N PHE A 27 31.68 -19.01 24.45
CA PHE A 27 31.26 -17.60 24.50
C PHE A 27 30.00 -17.44 23.65
N ARG A 28 28.87 -17.44 24.34
CA ARG A 28 27.60 -17.00 23.81
C ARG A 28 27.65 -15.47 23.71
N PHE A 29 27.97 -14.93 22.54
CA PHE A 29 27.84 -13.50 22.25
C PHE A 29 26.36 -13.13 22.26
N MET A 30 25.87 -12.72 23.45
CA MET A 30 24.69 -11.88 23.50
C MET A 30 25.10 -10.50 22.93
N LYS A 31 24.64 -10.18 21.73
CA LYS A 31 24.65 -8.81 21.21
C LYS A 31 23.64 -7.98 22.01
N THR A 32 24.06 -7.49 23.17
CA THR A 32 23.36 -6.36 23.78
C THR A 32 23.64 -5.14 22.92
N LYS A 33 22.60 -4.59 22.29
CA LYS A 33 22.67 -3.22 21.73
C LYS A 33 23.00 -2.30 22.90
N ASN A 34 24.25 -1.90 23.02
CA ASN A 34 24.64 -0.87 23.97
C ASN A 34 24.03 0.44 23.49
N ASN A 35 22.94 0.82 24.10
CA ASN A 35 22.29 2.09 23.86
C ASN A 35 23.23 3.19 24.37
N ARG A 36 23.44 4.25 23.58
CA ARG A 36 24.28 5.41 23.92
C ARG A 36 23.97 5.97 25.29
N ARG A 37 22.73 5.83 25.75
CA ARG A 37 22.23 6.21 27.08
C ARG A 37 22.87 5.38 28.21
N ASP A 38 23.15 4.11 27.98
CA ASP A 38 23.82 3.25 28.97
C ASP A 38 25.34 3.51 29.02
N PHE A 39 25.92 3.92 27.88
CA PHE A 39 27.31 4.38 27.82
C PHE A 39 27.48 5.68 28.61
N ILE A 40 26.59 6.66 28.43
CA ILE A 40 26.61 7.94 29.17
C ILE A 40 26.40 7.72 30.69
N LYS A 41 25.49 6.84 31.09
CA LYS A 41 25.27 6.48 32.51
C LYS A 41 26.50 5.78 33.11
N LYS A 42 27.22 4.95 32.38
CA LYS A 42 28.44 4.28 32.85
C LYS A 42 29.66 5.23 32.87
N SER A 43 29.71 6.21 31.96
CA SER A 43 30.78 7.21 31.91
C SER A 43 30.63 8.34 32.96
N ALA A 44 29.41 8.56 33.46
CA ALA A 44 29.16 9.57 34.53
C ALA A 44 29.69 9.16 35.91
N LEU A 45 30.23 7.96 36.06
CA LEU A 45 30.84 7.47 37.31
C LEU A 45 32.35 7.65 37.38
N ILE A 46 32.98 8.24 36.33
CA ILE A 46 34.44 8.45 36.30
C ILE A 46 34.72 9.89 35.86
N GLY A 47 34.72 10.82 36.80
CA GLY A 47 35.27 12.15 36.61
C GLY A 47 34.34 13.30 36.97
N THR A 48 34.65 14.02 38.04
CA THR A 48 34.06 15.31 38.42
C THR A 48 34.49 16.43 37.48
N GLY A 49 34.07 16.35 36.23
CA GLY A 49 34.18 17.42 35.26
C GLY A 49 32.76 17.82 34.81
N PHE A 50 32.38 19.06 34.98
CA PHE A 50 31.16 19.64 34.43
C PHE A 50 31.30 19.67 32.89
N TYR A 51 30.78 18.65 32.19
CA TYR A 51 30.58 18.72 30.75
C TYR A 51 29.30 19.49 30.47
N ILE A 52 29.45 20.70 29.93
CA ILE A 52 28.33 21.44 29.35
C ILE A 52 27.99 20.75 28.04
N VAL A 53 26.99 19.85 28.07
CA VAL A 53 26.43 19.24 26.84
C VAL A 53 25.45 20.25 26.26
N PRO A 54 25.67 20.74 25.02
CA PRO A 54 24.76 21.69 24.40
C PRO A 54 23.31 21.13 24.34
N ARG A 55 22.31 22.00 24.50
CA ARG A 55 20.88 21.62 24.53
C ARG A 55 20.43 20.78 23.34
N HIS A 56 20.98 21.02 22.15
CA HIS A 56 20.67 20.24 20.93
C HIS A 56 21.20 18.80 20.99
N VAL A 57 22.06 18.44 21.95
CA VAL A 57 22.59 17.08 22.13
C VAL A 57 21.77 16.27 23.13
N ILE A 58 21.19 16.92 24.14
CA ILE A 58 20.45 16.26 25.23
C ILE A 58 18.93 16.39 25.09
N GLY A 59 18.45 17.15 24.12
CA GLY A 59 17.02 17.47 23.96
C GLY A 59 16.52 18.45 25.02
N GLY A 60 15.32 18.96 24.85
CA GLY A 60 14.66 19.89 25.74
C GLY A 60 13.52 20.57 25.02
N THR A 61 12.87 21.57 25.69
CA THR A 61 11.72 22.27 25.07
C THR A 61 12.14 22.86 23.72
N GLY A 62 11.57 22.33 22.64
CA GLY A 62 11.84 22.74 21.25
C GLY A 62 13.01 22.02 20.55
N PHE A 63 13.70 21.07 21.22
CA PHE A 63 14.82 20.32 20.62
C PHE A 63 14.67 18.81 20.88
N THR A 64 14.72 17.98 19.81
CA THR A 64 14.84 16.52 19.90
C THR A 64 16.30 16.13 19.91
N ALA A 65 16.73 15.33 20.89
CA ALA A 65 18.11 14.84 20.91
C ALA A 65 18.39 14.02 19.64
N PRO A 66 19.59 14.09 19.04
CA PRO A 66 19.92 13.28 17.85
C PRO A 66 19.71 11.78 18.04
N SER A 67 19.84 11.28 19.29
CA SER A 67 19.57 9.86 19.64
C SER A 67 18.08 9.49 19.63
N ASP A 68 17.20 10.49 19.70
CA ASP A 68 15.75 10.29 19.77
C ASP A 68 15.07 10.59 18.41
N GLN A 69 15.87 11.06 17.43
CA GLN A 69 15.41 11.27 16.06
C GLN A 69 15.38 9.95 15.30
N LEU A 70 14.29 9.72 14.57
CA LEU A 70 14.23 8.65 13.56
C LEU A 70 15.09 9.08 12.37
N VAL A 71 15.97 8.20 11.90
CA VAL A 71 16.81 8.43 10.72
C VAL A 71 16.14 7.84 9.49
N VAL A 72 15.72 8.72 8.57
CA VAL A 72 14.91 8.35 7.42
C VAL A 72 15.71 8.46 6.13
N GLY A 73 15.64 7.42 5.30
CA GLY A 73 15.99 7.47 3.88
C GLY A 73 14.74 7.64 3.03
N ALA A 74 14.87 8.24 1.86
CA ALA A 74 13.74 8.39 0.95
C ALA A 74 14.08 7.88 -0.45
N ILE A 75 13.20 7.06 -1.03
CA ILE A 75 13.34 6.46 -2.34
C ILE A 75 12.17 6.92 -3.21
N GLY A 76 12.49 7.64 -4.32
CA GLY A 76 11.54 8.47 -5.04
C GLY A 76 11.42 9.82 -4.35
N ALA A 77 12.33 10.75 -4.64
CA ALA A 77 12.43 12.05 -3.95
C ALA A 77 11.68 13.18 -4.65
N GLY A 78 11.21 12.95 -5.87
CA GLY A 78 10.42 13.90 -6.65
C GLY A 78 8.91 13.78 -6.42
N GLY A 79 8.13 14.74 -6.94
CA GLY A 79 6.67 14.70 -6.92
C GLY A 79 6.06 14.45 -5.54
N LYS A 80 5.25 13.38 -5.41
CA LYS A 80 4.64 12.97 -4.13
C LYS A 80 5.69 12.66 -3.08
N GLY A 81 6.84 12.09 -3.48
CA GLY A 81 7.94 11.79 -2.57
C GLY A 81 8.48 13.02 -1.84
N GLY A 82 8.54 14.17 -2.50
CA GLY A 82 8.93 15.42 -1.83
C GLY A 82 8.00 15.81 -0.68
N SER A 83 6.70 15.56 -0.81
CA SER A 83 5.72 15.74 0.27
C SER A 83 5.93 14.73 1.40
N ASP A 84 6.11 13.46 1.06
CA ASP A 84 6.29 12.39 2.05
C ASP A 84 7.58 12.60 2.87
N ILE A 85 8.67 13.01 2.22
CA ILE A 85 9.93 13.36 2.88
C ILE A 85 9.73 14.50 3.88
N ASN A 86 9.03 15.56 3.44
CA ASN A 86 8.77 16.72 4.31
C ASN A 86 7.91 16.34 5.53
N ASN A 87 6.91 15.49 5.33
CA ASN A 87 6.06 14.99 6.41
C ASN A 87 6.83 14.04 7.35
N ALA A 88 7.70 13.17 6.82
CA ALA A 88 8.54 12.29 7.62
C ALA A 88 9.62 13.07 8.39
N TYR A 89 10.18 14.15 7.82
CA TYR A 89 11.08 15.08 8.51
C TYR A 89 10.41 15.74 9.73
N ASN A 90 9.11 16.00 9.64
CA ASN A 90 8.27 16.51 10.72
C ASN A 90 8.87 17.73 11.44
N GLY A 91 9.28 18.74 10.65
CA GLY A 91 9.84 19.99 11.20
C GLY A 91 11.13 19.80 11.98
N GLY A 92 11.94 18.82 11.66
CA GLY A 92 13.22 18.53 12.33
C GLY A 92 13.13 17.57 13.51
N LYS A 93 11.96 16.99 13.80
CA LYS A 93 11.82 15.94 14.81
C LYS A 93 12.46 14.61 14.38
N ASN A 94 12.68 14.43 13.08
CA ASN A 94 13.37 13.30 12.47
C ASN A 94 14.47 13.83 11.55
N ARG A 95 15.43 12.98 11.19
CA ARG A 95 16.55 13.33 10.32
C ARG A 95 16.40 12.61 8.98
N VAL A 96 16.43 13.36 7.87
CA VAL A 96 16.57 12.80 6.53
C VAL A 96 18.07 12.64 6.25
N ALA A 97 18.54 11.38 6.13
CA ALA A 97 19.95 11.07 5.98
C ALA A 97 20.34 10.73 4.54
N ALA A 98 19.40 10.23 3.75
CA ALA A 98 19.66 9.84 2.38
C ALA A 98 18.43 10.08 1.49
N LEU A 99 18.69 10.46 0.25
CA LEU A 99 17.71 10.64 -0.83
C LEU A 99 18.12 9.76 -2.01
N CYS A 100 17.14 9.11 -2.62
CA CYS A 100 17.37 8.32 -3.82
C CYS A 100 16.33 8.66 -4.88
N ASP A 101 16.78 8.97 -6.08
CA ASP A 101 15.92 9.15 -7.26
C ASP A 101 16.70 8.86 -8.52
N VAL A 102 16.06 8.22 -9.48
CA VAL A 102 16.64 7.93 -10.80
C VAL A 102 16.72 9.16 -11.70
N ASP A 103 16.01 10.23 -11.33
CA ASP A 103 16.00 11.52 -12.00
C ASP A 103 16.35 12.67 -11.03
N PRO A 104 17.59 13.13 -11.00
CA PRO A 104 18.01 14.22 -10.10
C PRO A 104 17.25 15.51 -10.32
N ALA A 105 16.75 15.76 -11.53
CA ALA A 105 15.98 16.95 -11.83
C ALA A 105 14.64 16.96 -11.08
N MET A 106 14.00 15.79 -10.96
CA MET A 106 12.78 15.62 -10.17
C MET A 106 13.05 15.74 -8.66
N ALA A 107 14.21 15.26 -8.18
CA ALA A 107 14.61 15.30 -6.78
C ALA A 107 15.17 16.66 -6.31
N LYS A 108 15.39 17.61 -7.21
CA LYS A 108 16.10 18.87 -6.94
C LYS A 108 15.64 19.58 -5.66
N ASN A 109 14.33 19.76 -5.50
CA ASN A 109 13.78 20.47 -4.34
C ASN A 109 14.03 19.73 -3.00
N ALA A 110 14.04 18.39 -3.03
CA ALA A 110 14.34 17.59 -1.85
C ALA A 110 15.84 17.68 -1.51
N ILE A 111 16.72 17.64 -2.51
CA ILE A 111 18.17 17.77 -2.35
C ILE A 111 18.51 19.14 -1.74
N GLU A 112 17.95 20.22 -2.27
CA GLU A 112 18.19 21.59 -1.78
C GLU A 112 17.65 21.79 -0.36
N ARG A 113 16.53 21.14 -0.01
CA ARG A 113 15.94 21.24 1.35
C ARG A 113 16.71 20.46 2.41
N HIS A 114 17.32 19.36 2.02
CA HIS A 114 18.03 18.44 2.91
C HIS A 114 19.51 18.33 2.52
N GLU A 115 20.23 19.46 2.48
CA GLU A 115 21.65 19.56 2.04
C GLU A 115 22.59 18.58 2.74
N GLY A 116 22.26 18.12 3.95
CA GLY A 116 23.06 17.13 4.68
C GLY A 116 22.76 15.68 4.32
N ALA A 117 21.79 15.40 3.47
CA ALA A 117 21.44 14.05 3.04
C ALA A 117 22.30 13.59 1.85
N ALA A 118 22.80 12.35 1.91
CA ALA A 118 23.51 11.75 0.79
C ALA A 118 22.55 11.44 -0.37
N PHE A 119 22.94 11.75 -1.60
CA PHE A 119 22.12 11.47 -2.77
C PHE A 119 22.59 10.23 -3.54
N PHE A 120 21.65 9.38 -3.95
CA PHE A 120 21.87 8.15 -4.69
C PHE A 120 20.94 8.04 -5.90
N HIS A 121 21.41 7.45 -7.00
CA HIS A 121 20.54 7.07 -8.12
C HIS A 121 19.92 5.69 -7.93
N ASP A 122 20.65 4.77 -7.31
CA ASP A 122 20.26 3.37 -7.08
C ASP A 122 19.96 3.13 -5.60
N PHE A 123 18.71 2.76 -5.30
CA PHE A 123 18.27 2.48 -3.92
C PHE A 123 19.05 1.34 -3.26
N ARG A 124 19.53 0.36 -4.04
CA ARG A 124 20.34 -0.75 -3.52
C ARG A 124 21.66 -0.23 -2.94
N LYS A 125 22.31 0.69 -3.67
CA LYS A 125 23.53 1.37 -3.18
C LYS A 125 23.25 2.23 -1.96
N MET A 126 22.12 2.94 -1.92
CA MET A 126 21.70 3.70 -0.74
C MET A 126 21.56 2.78 0.48
N LEU A 127 20.80 1.70 0.36
CA LEU A 127 20.57 0.74 1.45
C LEU A 127 21.86 0.03 1.90
N ASP A 128 22.81 -0.14 1.00
CA ASP A 128 24.11 -0.78 1.31
C ASP A 128 25.09 0.20 1.96
N GLN A 129 25.05 1.48 1.68
CA GLN A 129 26.01 2.46 2.17
C GLN A 129 25.52 3.21 3.41
N GLN A 130 24.22 3.50 3.53
CA GLN A 130 23.64 4.23 4.67
C GLN A 130 23.21 3.26 5.78
N LYS A 131 24.16 2.90 6.63
CA LYS A 131 23.94 1.89 7.69
C LYS A 131 23.25 2.43 8.95
N ASP A 132 23.05 3.73 9.03
CA ASP A 132 22.40 4.40 10.16
C ASP A 132 20.90 4.66 9.95
N LEU A 133 20.31 4.20 8.85
CA LEU A 133 18.87 4.30 8.60
C LEU A 133 18.08 3.44 9.58
N ASP A 134 16.97 4.01 10.08
CA ASP A 134 15.95 3.29 10.85
C ASP A 134 14.73 2.96 9.97
N ALA A 135 14.42 3.83 9.01
CA ALA A 135 13.22 3.76 8.20
C ALA A 135 13.42 4.33 6.80
N VAL A 136 12.55 3.95 5.86
CA VAL A 136 12.52 4.53 4.52
C VAL A 136 11.10 4.87 4.07
N THR A 137 10.96 5.98 3.32
CA THR A 137 9.77 6.27 2.51
C THR A 137 10.01 5.80 1.08
N ILE A 138 8.99 5.21 0.45
CA ILE A 138 9.03 4.67 -0.91
C ILE A 138 7.89 5.30 -1.69
N SER A 139 8.24 6.21 -2.61
CA SER A 139 7.28 7.02 -3.36
C SER A 139 7.61 7.01 -4.86
N THR A 140 7.94 5.84 -5.36
CA THR A 140 8.30 5.52 -6.75
C THR A 140 7.06 5.14 -7.57
N PRO A 141 7.14 4.82 -8.85
CA PRO A 141 6.04 4.20 -9.61
C PRO A 141 5.64 2.82 -9.06
N ASP A 142 4.35 2.45 -9.22
CA ASP A 142 3.73 1.26 -8.62
C ASP A 142 4.54 -0.03 -8.82
N HIS A 143 5.10 -0.23 -10.01
CA HIS A 143 5.81 -1.46 -10.39
C HIS A 143 7.10 -1.71 -9.61
N THR A 144 7.65 -0.69 -8.94
CA THR A 144 8.91 -0.79 -8.17
C THR A 144 8.69 -0.86 -6.65
N HIS A 145 7.47 -0.58 -6.16
CA HIS A 145 7.17 -0.55 -4.72
C HIS A 145 7.61 -1.83 -4.01
N ALA A 146 7.22 -2.99 -4.56
CA ALA A 146 7.41 -4.27 -3.89
C ALA A 146 8.88 -4.63 -3.72
N ILE A 147 9.70 -4.50 -4.76
CA ILE A 147 11.13 -4.86 -4.70
C ILE A 147 11.90 -3.94 -3.75
N ILE A 148 11.58 -2.64 -3.75
CA ILE A 148 12.22 -1.67 -2.87
C ILE A 148 11.83 -1.94 -1.42
N ALA A 149 10.54 -2.15 -1.14
CA ALA A 149 10.06 -2.48 0.20
C ALA A 149 10.63 -3.80 0.72
N HIS A 150 10.70 -4.83 -0.15
CA HIS A 150 11.34 -6.11 0.18
C HIS A 150 12.79 -5.91 0.64
N GLU A 151 13.60 -5.22 -0.16
CA GLU A 151 15.02 -4.98 0.14
C GLU A 151 15.24 -4.16 1.42
N ALA A 152 14.36 -3.18 1.67
CA ALA A 152 14.41 -2.38 2.90
C ALA A 152 14.05 -3.24 4.13
N MET A 153 12.95 -4.01 4.07
CA MET A 153 12.52 -4.86 5.17
C MET A 153 13.51 -6.01 5.46
N MET A 154 14.18 -6.57 4.43
CA MET A 154 15.25 -7.55 4.62
C MET A 154 16.46 -7.00 5.38
N ARG A 155 16.59 -5.67 5.42
CA ARG A 155 17.61 -4.96 6.24
C ARG A 155 17.05 -4.48 7.58
N ASN A 156 15.85 -4.93 7.97
CA ASN A 156 15.11 -4.56 9.18
C ASN A 156 14.77 -3.07 9.27
N LEU A 157 14.60 -2.39 8.12
CA LEU A 157 14.14 -1.01 8.09
C LEU A 157 12.62 -0.95 8.16
N HIS A 158 12.09 0.01 8.89
CA HIS A 158 10.69 0.37 8.86
C HIS A 158 10.34 1.00 7.51
N VAL A 159 9.13 0.77 6.99
CA VAL A 159 8.78 1.25 5.65
C VAL A 159 7.44 1.99 5.61
N TYR A 160 7.43 3.09 4.87
CA TYR A 160 6.23 3.79 4.40
C TYR A 160 6.20 3.68 2.89
N VAL A 161 5.19 3.01 2.34
CA VAL A 161 5.09 2.78 0.89
C VAL A 161 3.88 3.50 0.33
N GLN A 162 4.06 4.26 -0.75
CA GLN A 162 2.94 4.90 -1.42
C GLN A 162 1.93 3.89 -1.97
N LYS A 163 0.71 4.36 -2.13
CA LYS A 163 -0.40 3.56 -2.68
C LYS A 163 -0.34 3.50 -4.23
N PRO A 164 -0.82 2.39 -4.83
CA PRO A 164 -1.16 1.13 -4.15
C PRO A 164 0.09 0.49 -3.53
N LEU A 165 -0.08 -0.34 -2.50
CA LEU A 165 1.05 -0.96 -1.79
C LEU A 165 2.01 -1.65 -2.76
N THR A 166 1.44 -2.34 -3.75
CA THR A 166 2.18 -3.10 -4.75
C THR A 166 1.47 -3.09 -6.11
N HIS A 167 2.14 -3.60 -7.11
CA HIS A 167 1.66 -3.70 -8.49
C HIS A 167 0.84 -4.99 -8.73
N THR A 168 1.09 -6.05 -7.96
CA THR A 168 0.38 -7.33 -8.07
C THR A 168 -0.11 -7.84 -6.71
N ILE A 169 -1.10 -8.76 -6.74
CA ILE A 169 -1.63 -9.38 -5.52
C ILE A 169 -0.57 -10.20 -4.80
N ALA A 170 0.22 -10.99 -5.54
CA ALA A 170 1.26 -11.83 -4.96
C ALA A 170 2.31 -10.99 -4.21
N GLU A 171 2.69 -9.83 -4.77
CA GLU A 171 3.58 -8.87 -4.10
C GLU A 171 2.97 -8.36 -2.77
N ALA A 172 1.68 -8.00 -2.75
CA ALA A 172 1.01 -7.51 -1.54
C ALA A 172 1.01 -8.56 -0.42
N ARG A 173 0.68 -9.80 -0.76
CA ARG A 173 0.72 -10.93 0.15
C ARG A 173 2.12 -11.18 0.69
N HIS A 174 3.12 -11.16 -0.20
CA HIS A 174 4.52 -11.34 0.15
C HIS A 174 5.00 -10.28 1.15
N LEU A 175 4.76 -8.99 0.87
CA LEU A 175 5.18 -7.90 1.76
C LEU A 175 4.49 -7.96 3.12
N THR A 176 3.21 -8.37 3.16
CA THR A 176 2.47 -8.55 4.42
C THR A 176 3.12 -9.63 5.30
N HIS A 177 3.47 -10.77 4.72
CA HIS A 177 4.15 -11.85 5.43
C HIS A 177 5.57 -11.45 5.85
N LEU A 178 6.31 -10.77 4.97
CA LEU A 178 7.67 -10.32 5.26
C LEU A 178 7.70 -9.30 6.40
N ALA A 179 6.77 -8.35 6.45
CA ALA A 179 6.68 -7.36 7.52
C ALA A 179 6.53 -8.02 8.90
N ARG A 180 5.68 -9.03 9.00
CA ARG A 180 5.50 -9.83 10.23
C ARG A 180 6.78 -10.61 10.60
N LYS A 181 7.40 -11.25 9.60
CA LYS A 181 8.63 -12.03 9.80
C LYS A 181 9.79 -11.17 10.28
N GLN A 182 9.96 -9.99 9.71
CA GLN A 182 11.04 -9.06 10.06
C GLN A 182 10.70 -8.18 11.25
N GLN A 183 9.46 -8.23 11.76
CA GLN A 183 9.01 -7.43 12.90
C GLN A 183 9.25 -5.92 12.70
N VAL A 184 8.97 -5.41 11.50
CA VAL A 184 9.14 -4.01 11.14
C VAL A 184 7.81 -3.27 11.11
N VAL A 185 7.83 -2.00 11.49
CA VAL A 185 6.67 -1.11 11.41
C VAL A 185 6.47 -0.69 9.96
N THR A 186 5.24 -0.85 9.48
CA THR A 186 4.88 -0.60 8.08
C THR A 186 3.66 0.30 7.97
N GLN A 187 3.57 1.11 6.93
CA GLN A 187 2.36 1.86 6.58
C GLN A 187 2.28 2.10 5.08
N MET A 188 1.08 1.96 4.52
CA MET A 188 0.78 2.39 3.15
C MET A 188 0.29 3.84 3.14
N GLY A 189 0.59 4.58 2.08
CA GLY A 189 0.28 6.01 1.91
C GLY A 189 -1.17 6.32 1.51
N ASN A 190 -2.16 5.62 2.09
CA ASN A 190 -3.58 5.95 1.93
C ASN A 190 -4.07 6.81 3.11
N GLN A 191 -3.65 8.06 3.11
CA GLN A 191 -3.83 9.04 4.20
C GLN A 191 -5.30 9.24 4.64
N GLY A 192 -6.27 8.97 3.76
CA GLY A 192 -7.70 8.98 4.09
C GLY A 192 -8.07 8.08 5.27
N GLY A 193 -7.30 7.00 5.49
CA GLY A 193 -7.46 6.15 6.66
C GLY A 193 -7.32 6.87 8.01
N SER A 194 -6.70 8.05 8.05
CA SER A 194 -6.56 8.91 9.23
C SER A 194 -7.62 10.03 9.31
N SER A 195 -8.61 10.06 8.40
CA SER A 195 -9.65 11.10 8.35
C SER A 195 -10.65 10.99 9.50
N LEU A 196 -11.01 12.13 10.09
CA LEU A 196 -12.11 12.23 11.05
C LEU A 196 -13.44 11.80 10.44
N GLY A 197 -13.63 12.00 9.14
CA GLY A 197 -14.82 11.54 8.43
C GLY A 197 -14.94 10.03 8.42
N VAL A 198 -13.84 9.29 8.23
CA VAL A 198 -13.84 7.82 8.34
C VAL A 198 -14.18 7.37 9.75
N VAL A 199 -13.67 8.07 10.77
CA VAL A 199 -14.03 7.80 12.17
C VAL A 199 -15.53 8.00 12.40
N LYS A 200 -16.08 9.10 11.87
CA LYS A 200 -17.53 9.40 12.00
C LYS A 200 -18.40 8.39 11.26
N ILE A 201 -18.02 7.99 10.06
CA ILE A 201 -18.75 6.96 9.31
C ILE A 201 -18.71 5.63 10.09
N LYS A 202 -17.55 5.26 10.66
CA LYS A 202 -17.44 4.05 11.48
C LYS A 202 -18.33 4.10 12.72
N GLU A 203 -18.49 5.27 13.35
CA GLU A 203 -19.44 5.49 14.44
C GLU A 203 -20.89 5.25 13.99
N TRP A 204 -21.30 5.85 12.86
CA TRP A 204 -22.65 5.67 12.32
C TRP A 204 -22.94 4.21 11.94
N ILE A 205 -21.99 3.52 11.28
CA ILE A 205 -22.14 2.11 10.92
C ILE A 205 -22.20 1.24 12.18
N GLY A 206 -21.30 1.47 13.15
CA GLY A 206 -21.28 0.75 14.41
C GLY A 206 -22.55 0.95 15.26
N GLY A 207 -23.17 2.13 15.16
CA GLY A 207 -24.47 2.47 15.73
C GLY A 207 -25.68 2.01 14.90
N ASN A 208 -25.47 1.24 13.83
CA ASN A 208 -26.53 0.75 12.91
C ASN A 208 -27.38 1.87 12.31
N ALA A 209 -26.77 3.04 12.03
CA ALA A 209 -27.51 4.24 11.63
C ALA A 209 -28.27 4.08 10.30
N ILE A 210 -27.79 3.23 9.38
CA ILE A 210 -28.40 2.99 8.07
C ILE A 210 -28.90 1.56 7.87
N GLY A 211 -28.89 0.74 8.92
CA GLY A 211 -29.27 -0.68 8.84
C GLY A 211 -28.26 -1.51 8.03
N ASP A 212 -28.73 -2.59 7.42
CA ASP A 212 -27.89 -3.53 6.66
C ASP A 212 -27.42 -2.90 5.34
N VAL A 213 -26.11 -2.73 5.17
CA VAL A 213 -25.50 -2.26 3.93
C VAL A 213 -25.34 -3.44 2.98
N LYS A 214 -25.95 -3.35 1.79
CA LYS A 214 -25.87 -4.39 0.75
C LYS A 214 -25.16 -3.93 -0.50
N LYS A 215 -25.18 -2.62 -0.75
CA LYS A 215 -24.57 -2.04 -1.94
C LYS A 215 -23.82 -0.76 -1.61
N VAL A 216 -22.66 -0.61 -2.24
CA VAL A 216 -21.83 0.59 -2.15
C VAL A 216 -21.46 1.03 -3.55
N PHE A 217 -21.73 2.29 -3.87
CA PHE A 217 -21.27 2.92 -5.10
C PHE A 217 -20.03 3.76 -4.82
N ILE A 218 -19.05 3.64 -5.68
CA ILE A 218 -17.77 4.32 -5.59
C ILE A 218 -17.41 4.83 -6.98
N TRP A 219 -17.10 6.11 -7.10
CA TRP A 219 -16.84 6.72 -8.39
C TRP A 219 -15.69 7.73 -8.34
N THR A 220 -15.06 7.96 -9.50
CA THR A 220 -14.02 8.98 -9.66
C THR A 220 -14.00 9.56 -11.07
N ASN A 221 -13.54 10.81 -11.17
CA ASN A 221 -13.27 11.45 -12.46
C ASN A 221 -11.91 11.03 -13.09
N ARG A 222 -11.15 10.16 -12.43
CA ARG A 222 -9.91 9.63 -13.01
C ARG A 222 -10.23 8.67 -14.16
N PRO A 223 -9.31 8.56 -15.14
CA PRO A 223 -7.94 9.10 -15.19
C PRO A 223 -7.88 10.57 -15.61
N VAL A 224 -6.83 11.29 -15.14
CA VAL A 224 -6.44 12.62 -15.62
C VAL A 224 -5.13 12.56 -16.42
N TRP A 225 -4.70 11.38 -16.77
CA TRP A 225 -3.59 11.04 -17.64
C TRP A 225 -4.09 10.20 -18.82
N PRO A 226 -3.30 10.07 -19.90
CA PRO A 226 -3.71 9.29 -21.07
C PRO A 226 -3.95 7.82 -20.74
N GLN A 227 -5.18 7.34 -21.01
CA GLN A 227 -5.56 5.93 -20.99
C GLN A 227 -6.33 5.55 -22.27
N GLY A 228 -6.57 4.26 -22.49
CA GLY A 228 -7.30 3.74 -23.66
C GLY A 228 -6.49 3.71 -24.94
N LYS A 229 -5.16 3.83 -24.85
CA LYS A 229 -4.24 3.74 -25.99
C LYS A 229 -2.99 2.95 -25.61
N GLY A 230 -2.32 2.40 -26.62
CA GLY A 230 -1.03 1.72 -26.45
C GLY A 230 0.06 2.66 -25.97
N ALA A 231 1.14 2.08 -25.45
CA ALA A 231 2.31 2.84 -25.06
C ALA A 231 2.85 3.66 -26.25
N PRO A 232 3.35 4.87 -26.02
CA PRO A 232 4.01 5.65 -27.06
C PRO A 232 5.19 4.89 -27.66
N GLU A 233 5.60 5.29 -28.87
CA GLU A 233 6.79 4.73 -29.51
C GLU A 233 8.06 5.10 -28.74
N ALA A 234 8.98 4.17 -28.65
CA ALA A 234 10.28 4.39 -28.05
C ALA A 234 11.07 5.45 -28.85
N ASN A 235 11.73 6.34 -28.12
CA ASN A 235 12.60 7.35 -28.72
C ASN A 235 13.79 7.66 -27.79
N PRO A 236 14.88 6.90 -27.89
CA PRO A 236 16.05 7.07 -27.02
C PRO A 236 16.67 8.47 -27.06
N SER A 237 16.55 9.16 -28.18
CA SER A 237 17.12 10.52 -28.36
C SER A 237 16.41 11.60 -27.53
N LYS A 238 15.19 11.31 -27.05
CA LYS A 238 14.40 12.20 -26.18
C LYS A 238 14.58 11.95 -24.70
N LYS A 239 15.46 11.01 -24.30
CA LYS A 239 15.70 10.71 -22.88
C LYS A 239 16.26 11.96 -22.18
N PRO A 240 15.64 12.41 -21.06
CA PRO A 240 16.17 13.53 -20.27
C PRO A 240 17.59 13.27 -19.81
N GLN A 241 18.40 14.33 -19.80
CA GLN A 241 19.75 14.24 -19.29
C GLN A 241 19.71 13.95 -17.78
N GLY A 242 20.50 12.97 -17.33
CA GLY A 242 20.57 12.58 -15.93
C GLY A 242 19.58 11.49 -15.52
N LEU A 243 18.52 11.25 -16.30
CA LEU A 243 17.58 10.14 -16.03
C LEU A 243 18.27 8.79 -16.25
N ASP A 244 18.31 7.96 -15.22
CA ASP A 244 18.69 6.55 -15.32
C ASP A 244 17.46 5.72 -15.69
N TRP A 245 17.30 5.47 -16.98
CA TRP A 245 16.13 4.77 -17.52
C TRP A 245 16.12 3.28 -17.16
N ASP A 246 17.27 2.64 -17.04
CA ASP A 246 17.37 1.24 -16.62
C ASP A 246 16.90 1.04 -15.18
N LEU A 247 17.32 1.92 -14.27
CA LEU A 247 16.84 1.93 -12.89
C LEU A 247 15.36 2.31 -12.79
N TRP A 248 14.88 3.21 -13.69
CA TRP A 248 13.45 3.56 -13.73
C TRP A 248 12.59 2.36 -14.15
N LEU A 249 13.01 1.59 -15.16
CA LEU A 249 12.35 0.35 -15.56
C LEU A 249 12.35 -0.67 -14.42
N GLY A 250 13.41 -0.74 -13.64
CA GLY A 250 13.49 -1.64 -12.47
C GLY A 250 13.13 -3.07 -12.84
N PRO A 251 12.10 -3.66 -12.22
CA PRO A 251 11.66 -5.04 -12.48
C PRO A 251 10.87 -5.21 -13.80
N ALA A 252 10.48 -4.12 -14.47
CA ALA A 252 9.74 -4.18 -15.72
C ALA A 252 10.62 -4.65 -16.88
N SER A 253 10.01 -5.03 -18.01
CA SER A 253 10.71 -5.49 -19.21
C SER A 253 11.71 -4.46 -19.70
N ASN A 254 12.87 -4.91 -20.20
CA ASN A 254 13.86 -4.04 -20.78
C ASN A 254 13.33 -3.43 -22.10
N LYS A 255 13.23 -2.11 -22.16
CA LYS A 255 12.74 -1.34 -23.29
C LYS A 255 13.54 -0.05 -23.43
N ASP A 256 13.68 0.42 -24.68
CA ASP A 256 14.21 1.74 -24.97
C ASP A 256 13.37 2.84 -24.32
N TYR A 257 13.99 3.99 -24.09
CA TYR A 257 13.29 5.13 -23.51
C TYR A 257 12.06 5.51 -24.32
N THR A 258 10.93 5.58 -23.62
CA THR A 258 9.61 5.89 -24.17
C THR A 258 9.14 7.22 -23.59
N PRO A 259 9.08 8.29 -24.42
CA PRO A 259 8.62 9.61 -23.97
C PRO A 259 7.19 9.57 -23.43
N GLY A 260 6.91 10.38 -22.42
CA GLY A 260 5.59 10.51 -21.81
C GLY A 260 5.31 9.51 -20.68
N LEU A 261 6.01 8.38 -20.56
CA LEU A 261 5.83 7.49 -19.42
C LEU A 261 6.29 8.16 -18.12
N HIS A 262 7.54 8.54 -18.03
CA HIS A 262 8.07 9.35 -16.94
C HIS A 262 7.78 10.84 -17.20
N PRO A 263 7.40 11.65 -16.19
CA PRO A 263 7.33 11.29 -14.77
C PRO A 263 5.93 10.85 -14.28
N PHE A 264 4.86 10.90 -15.11
CA PHE A 264 3.50 10.78 -14.58
C PHE A 264 2.61 9.78 -15.32
N ASP A 265 2.65 9.71 -16.66
CA ASP A 265 1.68 8.99 -17.49
C ASP A 265 1.84 7.45 -17.44
N TRP A 266 2.91 6.94 -16.83
CA TRP A 266 3.14 5.51 -16.61
C TRP A 266 1.93 4.81 -15.95
N ARG A 267 1.10 5.56 -15.22
CA ARG A 267 -0.12 5.06 -14.56
C ARG A 267 -1.12 4.43 -15.50
N GLY A 268 -1.15 4.87 -16.75
CA GLY A 268 -2.06 4.38 -17.78
C GLY A 268 -1.64 3.07 -18.46
N TYR A 269 -0.52 2.47 -18.06
CA TYR A 269 0.04 1.28 -18.71
C TYR A 269 0.29 0.18 -17.70
N TRP A 270 -0.27 -1.02 -17.97
CA TRP A 270 -0.26 -2.16 -17.05
C TRP A 270 1.13 -2.66 -16.65
N GLU A 271 2.16 -2.32 -17.41
CA GLU A 271 3.53 -2.71 -17.07
C GLU A 271 4.11 -1.90 -15.90
N TYR A 272 3.62 -0.67 -15.70
CA TYR A 272 4.20 0.27 -14.74
C TYR A 272 3.20 0.73 -13.67
N GLY A 273 1.93 0.77 -14.01
CA GLY A 273 0.87 1.32 -13.18
C GLY A 273 -0.36 0.44 -13.09
N THR A 274 -1.31 0.90 -12.31
CA THR A 274 -2.52 0.17 -11.95
C THR A 274 -3.81 0.88 -12.39
N GLY A 275 -3.67 1.89 -13.27
CA GLY A 275 -4.80 2.65 -13.82
C GLY A 275 -5.56 3.48 -12.79
N ALA A 276 -6.72 3.97 -13.18
CA ALA A 276 -7.58 4.80 -12.33
C ALA A 276 -8.03 4.05 -11.06
N LEU A 277 -8.29 2.75 -11.17
CA LEU A 277 -8.72 1.93 -10.02
C LEU A 277 -7.60 1.81 -8.98
N GLY A 278 -6.38 1.47 -9.37
CA GLY A 278 -5.27 1.39 -8.42
C GLY A 278 -4.91 2.74 -7.81
N ASP A 279 -4.97 3.82 -8.63
CA ASP A 279 -4.68 5.18 -8.14
C ASP A 279 -5.69 5.66 -7.11
N MET A 280 -7.00 5.60 -7.41
CA MET A 280 -8.04 6.17 -6.55
C MET A 280 -8.79 5.15 -5.70
N GLY A 281 -8.79 3.87 -6.10
CA GLY A 281 -9.42 2.82 -5.30
C GLY A 281 -8.83 2.74 -3.90
N CYS A 282 -7.52 2.94 -3.76
CA CYS A 282 -6.86 2.99 -2.45
C CYS A 282 -7.32 4.14 -1.54
N HIS A 283 -8.03 5.13 -2.06
CA HIS A 283 -8.60 6.24 -1.29
C HIS A 283 -10.10 6.11 -1.07
N LEU A 284 -10.81 5.59 -2.07
CA LEU A 284 -12.27 5.55 -2.08
C LEU A 284 -12.82 4.21 -1.57
N LEU A 285 -12.27 3.07 -2.04
CA LEU A 285 -12.65 1.75 -1.51
C LEU A 285 -12.20 1.56 -0.05
N ASP A 286 -11.15 2.28 0.39
CA ASP A 286 -10.66 2.23 1.77
C ASP A 286 -11.76 2.53 2.79
N VAL A 287 -12.64 3.49 2.48
CA VAL A 287 -13.74 3.91 3.37
C VAL A 287 -14.68 2.73 3.67
N PRO A 288 -15.43 2.17 2.69
CA PRO A 288 -16.33 1.05 2.97
C PRO A 288 -15.60 -0.21 3.40
N TYR A 289 -14.42 -0.51 2.86
CA TYR A 289 -13.63 -1.67 3.24
C TYR A 289 -13.32 -1.67 4.74
N LYS A 290 -12.92 -0.51 5.26
CA LYS A 290 -12.57 -0.30 6.67
C LYS A 290 -13.79 -0.28 7.58
N VAL A 291 -14.80 0.54 7.26
CA VAL A 291 -15.94 0.75 8.18
C VAL A 291 -16.89 -0.45 8.22
N LEU A 292 -17.01 -1.20 7.11
CA LEU A 292 -17.79 -2.44 7.04
C LEU A 292 -16.95 -3.68 7.39
N ASN A 293 -15.64 -3.52 7.59
CA ASN A 293 -14.69 -4.61 7.90
C ASN A 293 -14.82 -5.78 6.91
N LEU A 294 -14.71 -5.52 5.60
CA LEU A 294 -15.12 -6.45 4.55
C LEU A 294 -14.28 -7.74 4.46
N GLY A 295 -12.96 -7.65 4.49
CA GLY A 295 -12.07 -8.81 4.32
C GLY A 295 -11.88 -9.22 2.85
N TYR A 296 -11.64 -10.50 2.58
CA TYR A 296 -11.42 -10.96 1.20
C TYR A 296 -12.71 -11.02 0.39
N PRO A 297 -12.69 -10.55 -0.88
CA PRO A 297 -13.81 -10.71 -1.80
C PRO A 297 -13.99 -12.18 -2.23
N THR A 298 -15.18 -12.53 -2.73
CA THR A 298 -15.48 -13.84 -3.29
C THR A 298 -15.53 -13.84 -4.80
N GLY A 299 -15.70 -12.67 -5.41
CA GLY A 299 -15.79 -12.56 -6.86
C GLY A 299 -15.66 -11.13 -7.35
N VAL A 300 -15.34 -11.03 -8.64
CA VAL A 300 -15.20 -9.75 -9.33
C VAL A 300 -15.65 -9.89 -10.78
N GLN A 301 -16.25 -8.85 -11.32
CA GLN A 301 -16.57 -8.72 -12.74
C GLN A 301 -16.39 -7.26 -13.18
N CYS A 302 -16.22 -7.05 -14.48
CA CYS A 302 -16.10 -5.71 -15.02
C CYS A 302 -16.76 -5.54 -16.38
N SER A 303 -16.95 -4.29 -16.76
CA SER A 303 -17.11 -3.83 -18.14
C SER A 303 -16.22 -2.61 -18.36
N VAL A 304 -15.79 -2.40 -19.60
CA VAL A 304 -14.89 -1.31 -19.98
C VAL A 304 -15.47 -0.55 -21.16
N ALA A 305 -15.17 0.75 -21.24
CA ALA A 305 -15.50 1.56 -22.40
C ALA A 305 -14.58 1.17 -23.58
N ASN A 306 -15.17 1.02 -24.76
CA ASN A 306 -14.44 0.77 -26.00
C ASN A 306 -14.16 2.09 -26.73
N ILE A 307 -13.00 2.17 -27.36
CA ILE A 307 -12.64 3.21 -28.35
C ILE A 307 -12.72 2.62 -29.73
N TYR A 308 -13.16 3.40 -30.70
CA TYR A 308 -13.28 3.00 -32.10
C TYR A 308 -12.55 3.99 -32.99
N SER A 309 -11.31 3.68 -33.36
CA SER A 309 -10.58 4.41 -34.42
C SER A 309 -11.09 4.08 -35.80
N ARG A 310 -11.75 2.95 -35.96
CA ARG A 310 -12.40 2.46 -37.19
C ARG A 310 -13.83 2.03 -36.88
N MET A 311 -14.75 2.32 -37.81
CA MET A 311 -16.14 1.94 -37.69
C MET A 311 -16.28 0.41 -37.49
N TRP A 312 -17.11 0.01 -36.54
CA TRP A 312 -17.44 -1.39 -36.15
C TRP A 312 -16.30 -2.23 -35.60
N THR A 313 -15.09 -1.66 -35.48
CA THR A 313 -13.93 -2.40 -34.97
C THR A 313 -13.40 -1.70 -33.72
N PRO A 314 -13.66 -2.24 -32.51
CA PRO A 314 -13.12 -1.66 -31.29
C PRO A 314 -11.58 -1.78 -31.28
N ASP A 315 -10.93 -0.74 -30.81
CA ASP A 315 -9.49 -0.74 -30.63
C ASP A 315 -9.09 -1.79 -29.59
N TYR A 316 -8.02 -2.51 -29.89
CA TYR A 316 -7.48 -3.50 -28.98
C TYR A 316 -6.19 -3.00 -28.34
N VAL A 317 -6.26 -2.69 -27.07
CA VAL A 317 -5.16 -2.11 -26.31
C VAL A 317 -4.92 -2.90 -25.02
N PRO A 318 -4.35 -4.12 -25.12
CA PRO A 318 -4.17 -5.01 -23.96
C PRO A 318 -3.16 -4.48 -22.95
N ASP A 319 -2.19 -3.63 -23.37
CA ASP A 319 -1.12 -3.09 -22.53
C ASP A 319 -1.51 -1.78 -21.83
N GLY A 320 -2.59 -1.13 -22.29
CA GLY A 320 -3.09 0.12 -21.73
C GLY A 320 -4.32 -0.08 -20.83
N CYS A 321 -4.42 0.75 -19.82
CA CYS A 321 -5.63 0.81 -18.99
C CYS A 321 -6.79 1.43 -19.80
N PRO A 322 -8.06 1.01 -19.62
CA PRO A 322 -9.20 1.55 -20.35
C PRO A 322 -9.51 2.98 -19.94
N VAL A 323 -10.15 3.75 -20.82
CA VAL A 323 -10.56 5.16 -20.57
C VAL A 323 -11.60 5.28 -19.47
N ALA A 324 -12.43 4.25 -19.31
CA ALA A 324 -13.41 4.14 -18.24
C ALA A 324 -13.72 2.67 -17.99
N SER A 325 -14.02 2.36 -16.74
CA SER A 325 -14.42 1.03 -16.30
C SER A 325 -15.54 1.06 -15.27
N LYS A 326 -16.27 -0.04 -15.23
CA LYS A 326 -17.17 -0.40 -14.14
C LYS A 326 -16.72 -1.74 -13.61
N VAL A 327 -16.44 -1.81 -12.31
CA VAL A 327 -16.01 -3.05 -11.63
C VAL A 327 -16.98 -3.33 -10.48
N THR A 328 -17.46 -4.56 -10.40
CA THR A 328 -18.28 -5.04 -9.29
C THR A 328 -17.50 -6.07 -8.50
N ILE A 329 -17.36 -5.86 -7.19
CA ILE A 329 -16.64 -6.73 -6.27
C ILE A 329 -17.62 -7.25 -5.23
N ASP A 330 -17.72 -8.58 -5.09
CA ASP A 330 -18.62 -9.22 -4.14
C ASP A 330 -17.88 -9.63 -2.87
N PHE A 331 -18.46 -9.31 -1.73
CA PHE A 331 -17.98 -9.77 -0.42
C PHE A 331 -18.99 -10.70 0.23
N PRO A 332 -18.52 -11.74 0.94
CA PRO A 332 -19.42 -12.66 1.62
C PRO A 332 -20.12 -11.97 2.78
N SER A 333 -21.33 -12.43 3.10
CA SER A 333 -21.94 -12.05 4.36
C SER A 333 -21.15 -12.63 5.53
N LYS A 334 -20.98 -11.84 6.58
CA LYS A 334 -20.43 -12.29 7.88
C LYS A 334 -21.48 -12.95 8.78
N ILE A 335 -22.76 -12.84 8.39
CA ILE A 335 -23.89 -13.40 9.12
C ILE A 335 -24.51 -14.49 8.25
N ALA A 336 -24.59 -15.70 8.78
CA ALA A 336 -25.18 -16.82 8.06
C ALA A 336 -26.62 -16.53 7.64
N GLY A 337 -26.94 -16.79 6.36
CA GLY A 337 -28.26 -16.56 5.78
C GLY A 337 -28.54 -15.13 5.33
N GLN A 338 -27.64 -14.19 5.52
CA GLN A 338 -27.76 -12.83 4.96
C GLN A 338 -27.00 -12.69 3.65
N SER A 339 -27.38 -11.74 2.80
CA SER A 339 -26.65 -11.38 1.58
C SER A 339 -25.36 -10.66 1.94
N GLY A 340 -24.29 -10.88 1.14
CA GLY A 340 -23.06 -10.13 1.25
C GLY A 340 -23.19 -8.69 0.78
N VAL A 341 -22.04 -8.00 0.74
CA VAL A 341 -21.93 -6.61 0.26
C VAL A 341 -21.39 -6.60 -1.17
N GLU A 342 -22.06 -5.85 -2.05
CA GLU A 342 -21.57 -5.58 -3.40
C GLU A 342 -20.97 -4.16 -3.45
N LEU A 343 -19.69 -4.06 -3.85
CA LEU A 343 -19.08 -2.78 -4.20
C LEU A 343 -19.12 -2.57 -5.71
N GLU A 344 -19.63 -1.44 -6.14
CA GLU A 344 -19.64 -1.03 -7.54
C GLU A 344 -18.73 0.19 -7.71
N TRP A 345 -17.62 -0.02 -8.41
CA TRP A 345 -16.67 1.01 -8.79
C TRP A 345 -16.96 1.50 -10.21
N THR A 346 -16.86 2.82 -10.42
CA THR A 346 -16.83 3.43 -11.75
C THR A 346 -15.75 4.51 -11.82
N ASP A 347 -15.08 4.58 -12.97
CA ASP A 347 -14.12 5.62 -13.29
C ASP A 347 -14.42 6.29 -14.64
N GLY A 348 -13.55 7.19 -15.09
CA GLY A 348 -13.80 7.96 -16.33
C GLY A 348 -14.87 9.03 -16.19
N GLY A 349 -15.23 9.42 -14.96
CA GLY A 349 -16.26 10.42 -14.70
C GLY A 349 -17.70 9.88 -14.70
N ILE A 350 -17.88 8.55 -14.72
CA ILE A 350 -19.19 7.92 -14.63
C ILE A 350 -19.63 7.93 -13.17
N THR A 351 -20.71 8.67 -12.87
CA THR A 351 -21.32 8.76 -11.54
C THR A 351 -22.50 7.79 -11.41
N PRO A 352 -22.81 7.32 -10.18
CA PRO A 352 -24.01 6.53 -9.94
C PRO A 352 -25.29 7.37 -10.11
N ALA A 353 -26.42 6.70 -10.36
CA ALA A 353 -27.71 7.33 -10.24
C ALA A 353 -27.94 7.79 -8.78
N ILE A 354 -28.50 8.98 -8.62
CA ILE A 354 -28.84 9.52 -7.30
C ILE A 354 -30.18 8.92 -6.90
N PRO A 355 -30.29 8.26 -5.72
CA PRO A 355 -31.55 7.74 -5.23
C PRO A 355 -32.57 8.89 -4.97
N ASP A 356 -33.84 8.62 -5.26
CA ASP A 356 -34.93 9.63 -5.10
C ASP A 356 -35.00 10.18 -3.67
N GLU A 357 -34.67 9.34 -2.68
CA GLU A 357 -34.73 9.70 -1.25
C GLU A 357 -33.75 10.80 -0.84
N ILE A 358 -32.70 11.05 -1.64
CA ILE A 358 -31.70 12.08 -1.36
C ILE A 358 -31.55 13.11 -2.50
N SER A 359 -32.32 12.98 -3.57
CA SER A 359 -32.17 13.78 -4.79
C SER A 359 -32.33 15.30 -4.57
N ASP A 360 -33.14 15.71 -3.60
CA ASP A 360 -33.34 17.13 -3.27
C ASP A 360 -32.20 17.75 -2.45
N TYR A 361 -31.33 16.92 -1.85
CA TYR A 361 -30.29 17.35 -0.91
C TYR A 361 -28.88 17.02 -1.39
N TYR A 362 -28.73 16.16 -2.40
CA TYR A 362 -27.45 15.62 -2.79
C TYR A 362 -27.17 15.74 -4.29
N SER A 363 -25.97 16.15 -4.61
CA SER A 363 -25.40 16.06 -5.95
C SER A 363 -24.06 15.32 -5.89
N ALA A 364 -23.81 14.42 -6.84
CA ALA A 364 -22.58 13.67 -6.88
C ALA A 364 -21.38 14.60 -7.13
N SER A 365 -20.37 14.51 -6.27
CA SER A 365 -19.06 15.14 -6.48
C SER A 365 -18.29 14.43 -7.61
N SER A 366 -17.15 14.99 -8.02
CA SER A 366 -16.28 14.38 -9.04
C SER A 366 -15.71 13.02 -8.62
N SER A 367 -15.61 12.75 -7.32
CA SER A 367 -15.23 11.46 -6.74
C SER A 367 -15.95 11.29 -5.42
N GLY A 368 -16.39 10.07 -5.11
CA GLY A 368 -17.12 9.84 -3.86
C GLY A 368 -17.48 8.39 -3.60
N VAL A 369 -18.14 8.22 -2.46
CA VAL A 369 -18.66 6.94 -1.98
C VAL A 369 -20.10 7.14 -1.52
N MET A 370 -20.97 6.19 -1.85
CA MET A 370 -22.37 6.14 -1.38
C MET A 370 -22.65 4.73 -0.88
N MET A 371 -22.92 4.59 0.41
CA MET A 371 -23.27 3.33 1.06
C MET A 371 -24.78 3.26 1.24
N MET A 372 -25.41 2.25 0.61
CA MET A 372 -26.86 2.02 0.63
C MET A 372 -27.20 1.01 1.72
N GLY A 373 -27.83 1.46 2.77
CA GLY A 373 -28.36 0.62 3.83
C GLY A 373 -29.87 0.44 3.74
N SER A 374 -30.44 -0.48 4.52
CA SER A 374 -31.88 -0.75 4.55
C SER A 374 -32.69 0.39 5.17
N GLU A 375 -32.07 1.28 5.96
CA GLU A 375 -32.75 2.35 6.72
C GLU A 375 -32.17 3.75 6.43
N GLY A 376 -31.18 3.85 5.54
CA GLY A 376 -30.59 5.13 5.20
C GLY A 376 -29.40 5.01 4.27
N ILE A 377 -28.79 6.15 3.98
CA ILE A 377 -27.68 6.30 3.05
C ILE A 377 -26.59 7.12 3.72
N ILE A 378 -25.34 6.73 3.55
CA ILE A 378 -24.17 7.54 3.90
C ILE A 378 -23.41 7.88 2.62
N THR A 379 -23.11 9.16 2.42
CA THR A 379 -22.23 9.62 1.34
C THR A 379 -20.98 10.27 1.92
N CYS A 380 -19.87 10.26 1.16
CA CYS A 380 -18.70 11.07 1.45
C CYS A 380 -17.94 11.37 0.15
N THR A 381 -17.05 12.36 0.19
CA THR A 381 -16.12 12.62 -0.91
C THR A 381 -14.84 11.77 -0.75
N ASP A 382 -13.80 12.03 -1.57
CA ASP A 382 -12.51 11.38 -1.47
C ASP A 382 -11.92 11.48 -0.05
N TYR A 383 -11.17 10.47 0.35
CA TYR A 383 -10.57 10.31 1.69
C TYR A 383 -11.59 10.20 2.85
N GLY A 384 -12.86 9.95 2.55
CA GLY A 384 -13.93 9.94 3.55
C GLY A 384 -14.29 11.33 4.09
N ASN A 385 -13.95 12.39 3.35
CA ASN A 385 -14.24 13.76 3.78
C ASN A 385 -15.72 14.11 3.64
N ASN A 386 -16.16 15.05 4.48
CA ASN A 386 -17.51 15.65 4.49
C ASN A 386 -18.63 14.59 4.39
N PRO A 387 -18.62 13.57 5.27
CA PRO A 387 -19.66 12.56 5.21
C PRO A 387 -21.03 13.16 5.59
N VAL A 388 -22.07 12.66 4.93
CA VAL A 388 -23.46 13.01 5.22
C VAL A 388 -24.26 11.74 5.46
N LEU A 389 -25.01 11.71 6.54
CA LEU A 389 -25.97 10.67 6.85
C LEU A 389 -27.39 11.13 6.45
N PHE A 390 -28.05 10.35 5.62
CA PHE A 390 -29.44 10.52 5.23
C PHE A 390 -30.27 9.39 5.83
N LYS A 391 -31.31 9.76 6.57
CA LYS A 391 -32.28 8.80 7.15
C LYS A 391 -33.69 9.21 6.73
N LYS A 392 -34.50 8.21 6.46
CA LYS A 392 -35.90 8.45 6.07
C LYS A 392 -36.65 9.30 7.14
N GLY A 393 -37.23 10.40 6.68
CA GLY A 393 -38.01 11.32 7.54
C GLY A 393 -37.17 12.19 8.47
N MET A 394 -35.87 12.31 8.23
CA MET A 394 -34.95 13.17 8.98
C MET A 394 -34.21 14.11 8.03
N GLU A 395 -33.86 15.30 8.52
CA GLU A 395 -32.93 16.20 7.79
C GLU A 395 -31.58 15.56 7.63
N PRO A 396 -30.86 15.84 6.52
CA PRO A 396 -29.50 15.38 6.31
C PRO A 396 -28.59 15.79 7.47
N GLN A 397 -27.73 14.88 7.91
CA GLN A 397 -26.77 15.09 8.99
C GLN A 397 -25.34 15.18 8.43
N PRO A 398 -24.85 16.35 8.02
CA PRO A 398 -23.49 16.54 7.56
C PRO A 398 -22.51 16.51 8.73
N PHE A 399 -21.27 16.05 8.45
CA PHE A 399 -20.14 16.16 9.38
C PHE A 399 -18.99 16.90 8.68
N ASP A 400 -18.61 18.05 9.24
CA ASP A 400 -17.54 18.88 8.69
C ASP A 400 -16.17 18.32 9.09
N THR A 401 -15.34 18.04 8.09
CA THR A 401 -13.96 17.57 8.27
C THR A 401 -12.91 18.66 8.10
N SER A 402 -13.29 19.91 7.87
CA SER A 402 -12.36 21.03 7.62
C SER A 402 -11.37 21.27 8.76
N VAL A 403 -11.74 20.88 9.97
CA VAL A 403 -10.92 21.06 11.19
C VAL A 403 -9.77 20.04 11.34
N GLN A 404 -9.73 18.98 10.52
CA GLN A 404 -8.79 17.86 10.74
C GLN A 404 -7.34 18.16 10.34
N GLY A 405 -7.09 19.23 9.61
CA GLY A 405 -5.74 19.58 9.15
C GLY A 405 -5.24 18.75 7.98
N ASN A 406 -3.94 18.70 7.80
CA ASN A 406 -3.30 17.99 6.69
C ASN A 406 -3.22 16.49 6.97
N LEU A 407 -4.03 15.69 6.26
CA LEU A 407 -4.08 14.22 6.42
C LEU A 407 -2.76 13.53 6.09
N ASP A 408 -1.99 13.99 5.08
CA ASP A 408 -0.68 13.44 4.78
C ASP A 408 0.28 13.61 5.96
N ALA A 409 0.31 14.79 6.57
CA ALA A 409 1.17 15.07 7.72
C ALA A 409 0.76 14.23 8.94
N LEU A 410 -0.54 14.12 9.24
CA LEU A 410 -1.05 13.31 10.34
C LEU A 410 -0.71 11.83 10.15
N HIS A 411 -0.91 11.32 8.95
CA HIS A 411 -0.68 9.91 8.60
C HIS A 411 0.81 9.53 8.68
N ASN A 412 1.70 10.37 8.15
CA ASN A 412 3.14 10.20 8.26
C ASN A 412 3.65 10.35 9.70
N ALA A 413 3.13 11.33 10.46
CA ALA A 413 3.51 11.51 11.85
C ALA A 413 3.16 10.30 12.71
N ALA A 414 1.98 9.69 12.51
CA ALA A 414 1.59 8.47 13.18
C ALA A 414 2.59 7.34 12.91
N TRP A 415 3.01 7.17 11.65
CA TRP A 415 3.99 6.16 11.27
C TRP A 415 5.37 6.41 11.91
N THR A 416 5.91 7.65 11.84
CA THR A 416 7.22 7.94 12.42
C THR A 416 7.23 7.74 13.94
N GLU A 417 6.14 8.07 14.61
CA GLU A 417 5.99 7.82 16.05
C GLU A 417 5.85 6.32 16.39
N ALA A 418 5.21 5.53 15.51
CA ALA A 418 5.14 4.08 15.65
C ALA A 418 6.52 3.44 15.44
N CYS A 419 7.32 3.92 14.46
CA CYS A 419 8.70 3.47 14.25
C CYS A 419 9.57 3.68 15.48
N LYS A 420 9.47 4.84 16.13
CA LYS A 420 10.19 5.13 17.37
C LYS A 420 9.77 4.24 18.54
N ALA A 421 8.48 3.88 18.60
CA ALA A 421 7.92 3.00 19.63
C ALA A 421 8.24 1.53 19.40
N GLY A 422 8.43 1.12 18.13
CA GLY A 422 8.80 -0.23 17.72
C GLY A 422 7.61 -1.11 17.35
N PHE A 423 7.92 -2.27 16.77
CA PHE A 423 6.94 -3.27 16.35
C PHE A 423 6.11 -3.79 17.55
N ASN A 424 4.83 -4.02 17.35
CA ASN A 424 3.82 -4.41 18.37
C ASN A 424 3.61 -3.41 19.52
N SER A 425 4.13 -2.19 19.44
CA SER A 425 3.74 -1.12 20.37
C SER A 425 2.29 -0.67 20.15
N ASP A 426 1.69 -0.02 21.16
CA ASP A 426 0.33 0.55 21.03
C ASP A 426 0.25 1.52 19.84
N LYS A 427 1.31 2.31 19.58
CA LYS A 427 1.38 3.21 18.42
C LYS A 427 1.41 2.45 17.10
N HIS A 428 2.13 1.31 17.03
CA HIS A 428 2.13 0.47 15.82
C HIS A 428 0.74 -0.17 15.59
N LEU A 429 0.13 -0.70 16.62
CA LEU A 429 -1.19 -1.34 16.54
C LEU A 429 -2.32 -0.33 16.22
N ALA A 430 -2.12 0.94 16.52
CA ALA A 430 -3.04 2.03 16.19
C ALA A 430 -2.91 2.54 14.75
N LEU A 431 -1.92 2.09 13.97
CA LEU A 431 -1.75 2.51 12.58
C LEU A 431 -2.95 2.08 11.72
N THR A 432 -3.45 3.01 10.93
CA THR A 432 -4.68 2.79 10.14
C THR A 432 -4.44 2.01 8.86
N SER A 433 -3.17 1.86 8.45
CA SER A 433 -2.80 1.28 7.15
C SER A 433 -1.49 0.49 7.22
N SER A 434 -1.24 -0.20 8.35
CA SER A 434 -0.15 -1.19 8.42
C SER A 434 -0.34 -2.27 7.35
N PHE A 435 0.71 -3.00 6.98
CA PHE A 435 0.60 -4.01 5.91
C PHE A 435 -0.34 -5.15 6.28
N ASP A 436 -0.65 -5.38 7.55
CA ASP A 436 -1.70 -6.32 7.98
C ASP A 436 -3.09 -5.92 7.49
N TYR A 437 -3.32 -4.62 7.34
CA TYR A 437 -4.53 -4.06 6.73
C TYR A 437 -4.33 -3.78 5.24
N ALA A 438 -3.25 -3.09 4.88
CA ALA A 438 -3.02 -2.60 3.52
C ALA A 438 -2.78 -3.71 2.50
N GLY A 439 -2.20 -4.85 2.91
CA GLY A 439 -2.00 -6.00 2.03
C GLY A 439 -3.32 -6.58 1.52
N PRO A 440 -4.19 -7.13 2.39
CA PRO A 440 -5.51 -7.64 1.98
C PRO A 440 -6.39 -6.59 1.29
N PHE A 441 -6.27 -5.33 1.68
CA PHE A 441 -6.96 -4.23 1.02
C PHE A 441 -6.44 -3.99 -0.40
N THR A 442 -5.13 -3.97 -0.61
CA THR A 442 -4.52 -3.83 -1.94
C THR A 442 -4.87 -5.02 -2.83
N GLU A 443 -4.89 -6.24 -2.30
CA GLU A 443 -5.37 -7.41 -3.04
C GLU A 443 -6.80 -7.19 -3.56
N THR A 444 -7.68 -6.63 -2.73
CA THR A 444 -9.06 -6.31 -3.12
C THR A 444 -9.12 -5.29 -4.26
N VAL A 445 -8.34 -4.20 -4.18
CA VAL A 445 -8.27 -3.19 -5.26
C VAL A 445 -7.76 -3.81 -6.56
N LEU A 446 -6.68 -4.59 -6.48
CA LEU A 446 -6.05 -5.22 -7.64
C LEU A 446 -6.88 -6.36 -8.27
N MET A 447 -7.82 -6.94 -7.53
CA MET A 447 -8.82 -7.86 -8.10
C MET A 447 -9.61 -7.21 -9.24
N GLY A 448 -9.95 -5.93 -9.11
CA GLY A 448 -10.58 -5.17 -10.19
C GLY A 448 -9.68 -5.08 -11.42
N ASN A 449 -8.38 -4.85 -11.24
CA ASN A 449 -7.41 -4.85 -12.34
C ASN A 449 -7.29 -6.22 -13.02
N ILE A 450 -7.32 -7.32 -12.25
CA ILE A 450 -7.36 -8.67 -12.84
C ILE A 450 -8.60 -8.85 -13.71
N ALA A 451 -9.77 -8.41 -13.24
CA ALA A 451 -11.01 -8.48 -14.03
C ALA A 451 -10.90 -7.65 -15.34
N ILE A 452 -10.38 -6.42 -15.27
CA ILE A 452 -10.21 -5.55 -16.43
C ILE A 452 -9.22 -6.14 -17.43
N ARG A 453 -8.06 -6.64 -16.98
CA ARG A 453 -7.06 -7.29 -17.84
C ARG A 453 -7.60 -8.57 -18.45
N SER A 454 -8.30 -9.38 -17.67
CA SER A 454 -8.96 -10.60 -18.16
C SER A 454 -10.02 -10.30 -19.22
N HIS A 455 -10.78 -9.19 -19.06
CA HIS A 455 -11.80 -8.75 -20.03
C HIS A 455 -11.22 -8.50 -21.43
N MET A 456 -9.94 -8.16 -21.52
CA MET A 456 -9.21 -7.90 -22.77
C MET A 456 -8.64 -9.18 -23.41
N LEU A 457 -8.67 -10.33 -22.74
CA LEU A 457 -8.19 -11.58 -23.30
C LEU A 457 -9.05 -12.01 -24.49
N ARG A 458 -8.40 -12.24 -25.63
CA ARG A 458 -9.05 -12.69 -26.85
C ARG A 458 -8.27 -13.82 -27.53
N LYS A 459 -8.97 -14.65 -28.25
CA LYS A 459 -8.42 -15.72 -29.06
C LYS A 459 -9.14 -15.79 -30.41
N GLU A 460 -8.52 -16.39 -31.37
CA GLU A 460 -9.16 -16.71 -32.63
C GLU A 460 -10.11 -17.91 -32.41
N ASN A 461 -11.36 -17.78 -32.89
CA ASN A 461 -12.33 -18.90 -32.87
C ASN A 461 -12.20 -19.76 -34.11
N GLU A 462 -12.97 -20.87 -34.20
CA GLU A 462 -12.93 -21.83 -35.30
C GLU A 462 -13.25 -21.21 -36.66
N ALA A 463 -13.95 -20.08 -36.69
CA ALA A 463 -14.29 -19.34 -37.92
C ALA A 463 -13.24 -18.31 -38.30
N GLY A 464 -12.10 -18.23 -37.60
CA GLY A 464 -11.03 -17.25 -37.86
C GLY A 464 -11.30 -15.83 -37.31
N ASN A 465 -12.34 -15.67 -36.47
CA ASN A 465 -12.66 -14.37 -35.87
C ASN A 465 -12.08 -14.25 -34.46
N MET A 466 -11.62 -13.04 -34.12
CA MET A 466 -11.14 -12.75 -32.76
C MET A 466 -12.31 -12.62 -31.78
N GLU A 467 -12.32 -13.45 -30.75
CA GLU A 467 -13.33 -13.52 -29.72
C GLU A 467 -12.75 -13.18 -28.35
N PHE A 468 -13.45 -12.29 -27.60
CA PHE A 468 -13.12 -11.99 -26.21
C PHE A 468 -13.69 -13.08 -25.29
N TYR A 469 -12.85 -13.98 -24.83
CA TYR A 469 -13.26 -15.13 -24.01
C TYR A 469 -13.09 -14.91 -22.50
N GLY A 470 -12.40 -13.84 -22.09
CA GLY A 470 -12.15 -13.48 -20.69
C GLY A 470 -13.21 -12.60 -20.05
N ARG A 471 -14.31 -12.25 -20.76
CA ARG A 471 -15.43 -11.44 -20.27
C ARG A 471 -16.35 -12.26 -19.37
N LYS A 472 -15.86 -12.59 -18.15
CA LYS A 472 -16.52 -13.48 -17.20
C LYS A 472 -16.49 -12.88 -15.80
N LYS A 473 -17.49 -13.26 -14.97
CA LYS A 473 -17.37 -13.08 -13.53
C LYS A 473 -16.32 -14.05 -13.00
N LEU A 474 -15.29 -13.52 -12.36
CA LEU A 474 -14.20 -14.29 -11.78
C LEU A 474 -14.56 -14.65 -10.33
N ARG A 475 -14.26 -15.88 -9.91
CA ARG A 475 -14.42 -16.35 -8.52
C ARG A 475 -13.07 -16.44 -7.87
N TRP A 476 -12.94 -15.77 -6.74
CA TRP A 476 -11.67 -15.66 -6.02
C TRP A 476 -11.62 -16.59 -4.81
N ASP A 477 -10.55 -17.33 -4.71
CA ASP A 477 -10.11 -18.02 -3.50
C ASP A 477 -9.00 -17.20 -2.84
N GLY A 478 -9.37 -16.40 -1.84
CA GLY A 478 -8.43 -15.49 -1.16
C GLY A 478 -7.38 -16.21 -0.34
N GLU A 479 -7.65 -17.41 0.16
CA GLU A 479 -6.69 -18.22 0.90
C GLU A 479 -5.53 -18.66 -0.01
N ASN A 480 -5.87 -19.18 -1.19
CA ASN A 480 -4.91 -19.71 -2.15
C ASN A 480 -4.45 -18.71 -3.21
N MET A 481 -4.89 -17.44 -3.14
CA MET A 481 -4.62 -16.37 -4.12
C MET A 481 -4.89 -16.83 -5.56
N ARG A 482 -6.08 -17.38 -5.82
CA ARG A 482 -6.37 -17.98 -7.12
C ARG A 482 -7.77 -17.68 -7.61
N ILE A 483 -7.88 -17.40 -8.93
CA ILE A 483 -9.14 -17.43 -9.64
C ILE A 483 -9.47 -18.90 -9.93
N THR A 484 -10.64 -19.38 -9.47
CA THR A 484 -10.98 -20.81 -9.49
C THR A 484 -11.76 -21.25 -10.73
N ASN A 485 -12.40 -20.32 -11.44
CA ASN A 485 -13.27 -20.61 -12.56
C ASN A 485 -12.75 -20.12 -13.93
N PHE A 486 -11.59 -19.52 -13.97
CA PHE A 486 -10.95 -19.04 -15.20
C PHE A 486 -9.43 -18.99 -15.05
N GLU A 487 -8.74 -20.05 -15.45
CA GLU A 487 -7.31 -20.23 -15.22
C GLU A 487 -6.46 -19.12 -15.82
N ASP A 488 -6.78 -18.66 -17.03
CA ASP A 488 -6.00 -17.65 -17.74
C ASP A 488 -5.95 -16.29 -17.01
N ALA A 489 -6.89 -16.02 -16.09
CA ALA A 489 -6.84 -14.82 -15.25
C ALA A 489 -5.72 -14.88 -14.21
N ASN A 490 -5.26 -16.07 -13.82
CA ASN A 490 -4.21 -16.22 -12.81
C ASN A 490 -2.85 -15.66 -13.24
N GLN A 491 -2.61 -15.51 -14.55
CA GLN A 491 -1.41 -14.84 -15.05
C GLN A 491 -1.26 -13.40 -14.56
N PHE A 492 -2.35 -12.77 -14.12
CA PHE A 492 -2.35 -11.38 -13.62
C PHE A 492 -2.24 -11.27 -12.10
N VAL A 493 -2.25 -12.38 -11.37
CA VAL A 493 -2.04 -12.42 -9.91
C VAL A 493 -0.59 -12.10 -9.56
N THR A 494 0.32 -12.41 -10.44
CA THR A 494 1.76 -12.13 -10.35
C THR A 494 2.26 -11.47 -11.64
N LYS A 495 3.56 -11.23 -11.73
CA LYS A 495 4.21 -10.73 -12.95
C LYS A 495 5.60 -11.35 -13.11
N PRO A 496 6.13 -11.45 -14.34
CA PRO A 496 7.53 -11.77 -14.54
C PRO A 496 8.41 -10.60 -14.07
N TYR A 497 9.57 -10.93 -13.54
CA TYR A 497 10.60 -9.96 -13.18
C TYR A 497 11.75 -10.02 -14.18
N ARG A 498 12.29 -8.87 -14.54
CA ARG A 498 13.50 -8.76 -15.33
C ARG A 498 14.69 -9.36 -14.56
N GLU A 499 15.64 -9.96 -15.26
CA GLU A 499 16.88 -10.51 -14.67
C GLU A 499 17.58 -9.47 -13.78
N GLY A 500 18.03 -9.89 -12.61
CA GLY A 500 18.66 -9.04 -11.59
C GLY A 500 17.68 -8.23 -10.72
N TRP A 501 16.37 -8.42 -10.88
CA TRP A 501 15.32 -7.68 -10.14
C TRP A 501 14.33 -8.60 -9.42
N SER A 502 14.61 -9.87 -9.24
CA SER A 502 13.67 -10.84 -8.63
C SER A 502 13.49 -10.61 -7.13
N ILE A 503 12.29 -10.91 -6.67
CA ILE A 503 11.98 -11.06 -5.24
C ILE A 503 11.96 -12.57 -4.95
N PRO A 504 12.80 -13.08 -4.03
CA PRO A 504 12.79 -14.49 -3.69
C PRO A 504 11.41 -14.95 -3.18
N GLY A 505 10.85 -15.99 -3.83
CA GLY A 505 9.56 -16.55 -3.48
C GLY A 505 8.36 -15.98 -4.25
N LEU A 506 8.60 -15.08 -5.22
CA LEU A 506 7.60 -14.60 -6.19
C LEU A 506 7.94 -15.04 -7.62
#